data_b7416e42956959eef9c1f8bb642591fe
#
_entry.id   b7416e42956959eef9c1f8bb642591fe
#
_cell.length_a   1.000
_cell.length_b   1.000
_cell.length_c   1.000
_cell.angle_alpha   90.00
_cell.angle_beta   90.00
_cell.angle_gamma   90.00
#
_symmetry.space_group_name_H-M   'P 1'
#
loop_
_entity.id
_entity.type
_entity.pdbx_description
1 polymer ?
#
loop_
_entity_poly.entity_id
_entity_poly.type
_entity_poly.pdbx_seq_one_letter_code
_entity_poly.pdbx_strand_id
1 'polypeptide(L)'
;MKCSVIDIGSNSVRLLLWADGKTLYKKLCTTRLGEGLSKSGVLTGEAITRTANAVARFCEEAKTEGAERIFAFATAAVRRAFNGSRFVAAVKEICGLDVDVLSGEREAEIGFLGALGGNDGGVLDIGGASTEILVGQSGRILYAKSLDIGAVRLKDLCGEDKGKLLTVIDEKI
;
A
#
# COMPACT_ATOMS: atom_id res chain seq x y z
N MET A 1 -10.42 -21.65 8.65
CA MET A 1 -9.32 -21.24 7.74
C MET A 1 -8.63 -20.01 8.31
N LYS A 2 -7.31 -20.09 8.53
CA LYS A 2 -6.51 -18.95 8.98
C LYS A 2 -5.71 -18.40 7.79
N CYS A 3 -5.80 -17.11 7.52
CA CYS A 3 -5.03 -16.48 6.46
C CYS A 3 -4.38 -15.18 6.92
N SER A 4 -3.37 -14.76 6.19
CA SER A 4 -2.65 -13.52 6.42
C SER A 4 -2.62 -12.68 5.16
N VAL A 5 -2.66 -11.37 5.35
CA VAL A 5 -2.50 -10.38 4.29
C VAL A 5 -1.37 -9.44 4.65
N ILE A 6 -0.43 -9.27 3.72
CA ILE A 6 0.69 -8.33 3.83
C ILE A 6 0.46 -7.22 2.80
N ASP A 7 0.14 -6.03 3.29
CA ASP A 7 -0.05 -4.82 2.49
C ASP A 7 1.23 -4.00 2.47
N ILE A 8 1.78 -3.78 1.28
CA ILE A 8 3.06 -3.09 1.06
C ILE A 8 2.79 -1.72 0.44
N GLY A 9 2.66 -0.73 1.32
CA GLY A 9 2.44 0.65 0.94
C GLY A 9 3.73 1.45 0.74
N SER A 10 3.58 2.70 0.32
CA SER A 10 4.70 3.63 0.10
C SER A 10 5.42 4.01 1.40
N ASN A 11 4.70 4.07 2.53
CA ASN A 11 5.28 4.44 3.83
C ASN A 11 5.53 3.24 4.74
N SER A 12 4.64 2.27 4.75
CA SER A 12 4.67 1.17 5.72
C SER A 12 4.18 -0.14 5.11
N VAL A 13 4.67 -1.24 5.70
CA VAL A 13 4.16 -2.58 5.48
C VAL A 13 3.22 -2.91 6.63
N ARG A 14 2.07 -3.50 6.32
CA ARG A 14 1.07 -3.93 7.29
C ARG A 14 0.86 -5.41 7.20
N LEU A 15 0.72 -6.06 8.35
CA LEU A 15 0.32 -7.46 8.49
C LEU A 15 -1.07 -7.51 9.09
N LEU A 16 -1.96 -8.25 8.46
CA LEU A 16 -3.24 -8.64 9.00
C LEU A 16 -3.25 -10.16 9.14
N LEU A 17 -3.58 -10.67 10.33
CA LEU A 17 -3.91 -12.07 10.54
C LEU A 17 -5.42 -12.20 10.79
N TRP A 18 -6.05 -13.12 10.05
CA TRP A 18 -7.49 -13.32 10.07
C TRP A 18 -7.82 -14.81 10.17
N ALA A 19 -8.81 -15.15 10.98
CA ALA A 19 -9.37 -16.49 11.07
C ALA A 19 -10.84 -16.45 11.43
N ASP A 20 -11.62 -17.33 10.83
CA ASP A 20 -13.02 -17.62 11.19
C ASP A 20 -13.93 -16.36 11.27
N GLY A 21 -13.79 -15.48 10.26
CA GLY A 21 -14.58 -14.25 10.18
C GLY A 21 -14.06 -13.09 11.03
N LYS A 22 -12.93 -13.23 11.69
CA LYS A 22 -12.41 -12.22 12.63
C LYS A 22 -10.95 -11.87 12.36
N THR A 23 -10.62 -10.59 12.51
CA THR A 23 -9.24 -10.14 12.61
C THR A 23 -8.69 -10.56 13.97
N LEU A 24 -7.62 -11.35 13.96
CA LEU A 24 -6.92 -11.73 15.19
C LEU A 24 -6.03 -10.60 15.67
N TYR A 25 -5.21 -10.06 14.78
CA TYR A 25 -4.42 -8.85 15.04
C TYR A 25 -3.94 -8.17 13.75
N LYS A 26 -3.44 -6.95 13.91
CA LYS A 26 -2.77 -6.17 12.88
C LYS A 26 -1.42 -5.68 13.40
N LYS A 27 -0.41 -5.67 12.54
CA LYS A 27 0.89 -5.06 12.81
C LYS A 27 1.27 -4.09 11.71
N LEU A 28 2.15 -3.15 12.03
CA LEU A 28 2.67 -2.17 11.10
C LEU A 28 4.17 -2.01 11.30
N CYS A 29 4.89 -1.91 10.18
CA CYS A 29 6.31 -1.57 10.15
C CYS A 29 6.52 -0.42 9.17
N THR A 30 7.00 0.73 9.66
CA THR A 30 7.32 1.87 8.80
C THR A 30 8.64 1.63 8.07
N THR A 31 8.59 1.50 6.76
CA THR A 31 9.74 1.18 5.91
C THR A 31 10.11 2.28 4.93
N ARG A 32 9.19 3.21 4.66
CA ARG A 32 9.37 4.34 3.73
C ARG A 32 9.89 3.90 2.36
N LEU A 33 9.26 2.86 1.78
CA LEU A 33 9.64 2.33 0.47
C LEU A 33 9.63 3.40 -0.62
N GLY A 34 8.66 4.31 -0.57
CA GLY A 34 8.47 5.38 -1.54
C GLY A 34 9.28 6.65 -1.30
N GLU A 35 10.19 6.65 -0.32
CA GLU A 35 11.02 7.83 -0.01
C GLU A 35 11.90 8.22 -1.21
N GLY A 36 11.82 9.49 -1.64
CA GLY A 36 12.57 10.01 -2.79
C GLY A 36 12.05 9.58 -4.17
N LEU A 37 11.09 8.66 -4.25
CA LEU A 37 10.55 8.13 -5.50
C LEU A 37 9.95 9.22 -6.39
N SER A 38 9.27 10.21 -5.80
CA SER A 38 8.63 11.29 -6.55
C SER A 38 9.61 12.18 -7.32
N LYS A 39 10.87 12.20 -6.91
CA LYS A 39 11.95 12.96 -7.57
C LYS A 39 12.77 12.10 -8.52
N SER A 40 13.07 10.86 -8.11
CA SER A 40 14.01 9.99 -8.82
C SER A 40 13.34 9.03 -9.82
N GLY A 41 12.05 8.72 -9.62
CA GLY A 41 11.35 7.67 -10.37
C GLY A 41 11.77 6.25 -10.01
N VAL A 42 12.69 6.06 -9.06
CA VAL A 42 13.23 4.74 -8.68
C VAL A 42 13.20 4.54 -7.17
N LEU A 43 13.01 3.30 -6.75
CA LEU A 43 13.19 2.88 -5.37
C LEU A 43 14.68 2.75 -5.06
N THR A 44 15.13 3.30 -3.92
CA THR A 44 16.53 3.13 -3.52
C THR A 44 16.84 1.70 -3.11
N GLY A 45 18.08 1.24 -3.29
CA GLY A 45 18.48 -0.11 -2.87
C GLY A 45 18.27 -0.35 -1.38
N GLU A 46 18.53 0.66 -0.56
CA GLU A 46 18.30 0.61 0.90
C GLU A 46 16.80 0.45 1.24
N ALA A 47 15.91 1.21 0.58
CA ALA A 47 14.47 1.10 0.78
C ALA A 47 13.93 -0.26 0.36
N ILE A 48 14.42 -0.80 -0.78
CA ILE A 48 14.09 -2.15 -1.24
C ILE A 48 14.49 -3.18 -0.18
N THR A 49 15.75 -3.19 0.24
CA THR A 49 16.27 -4.16 1.22
C THR A 49 15.53 -4.06 2.56
N ARG A 50 15.36 -2.86 3.08
CA ARG A 50 14.65 -2.60 4.34
C ARG A 50 13.22 -3.11 4.29
N THR A 51 12.51 -2.86 3.20
CA THR A 51 11.12 -3.24 3.05
C THR A 51 10.96 -4.73 2.79
N ALA A 52 11.80 -5.33 1.94
CA ALA A 52 11.79 -6.77 1.69
C ALA A 52 12.07 -7.58 2.97
N ASN A 53 13.00 -7.12 3.81
CA ASN A 53 13.25 -7.73 5.12
C ASN A 53 12.05 -7.60 6.08
N ALA A 54 11.30 -6.50 6.03
CA ALA A 54 10.08 -6.34 6.82
C ALA A 54 8.97 -7.29 6.35
N VAL A 55 8.80 -7.46 5.03
CA VAL A 55 7.89 -8.43 4.43
C VAL A 55 8.26 -9.86 4.83
N ALA A 56 9.55 -10.21 4.77
CA ALA A 56 10.03 -11.53 5.14
C ALA A 56 9.74 -11.86 6.62
N ARG A 57 9.96 -10.91 7.53
CA ARG A 57 9.60 -11.08 8.96
C ARG A 57 8.10 -11.30 9.15
N PHE A 58 7.26 -10.55 8.45
CA PHE A 58 5.81 -10.74 8.52
C PHE A 58 5.35 -12.05 7.89
N CYS A 59 6.02 -12.50 6.82
CA CYS A 59 5.77 -13.81 6.22
C CYS A 59 6.09 -14.94 7.21
N GLU A 60 7.24 -14.87 7.87
CA GLU A 60 7.65 -15.87 8.87
C GLU A 60 6.72 -15.87 10.10
N GLU A 61 6.34 -14.69 10.57
CA GLU A 61 5.36 -14.55 11.65
C GLU A 61 4.02 -15.18 11.27
N ALA A 62 3.51 -14.90 10.07
CA ALA A 62 2.26 -15.48 9.58
C ALA A 62 2.32 -17.03 9.52
N LYS A 63 3.46 -17.60 9.09
CA LYS A 63 3.69 -19.06 9.09
C LYS A 63 3.70 -19.61 10.51
N THR A 64 4.42 -18.98 11.42
CA THR A 64 4.52 -19.38 12.85
C THR A 64 3.14 -19.37 13.51
N GLU A 65 2.32 -18.39 13.17
CA GLU A 65 0.92 -18.28 13.63
C GLU A 65 -0.03 -19.29 12.96
N GLY A 66 0.47 -20.11 12.04
CA GLY A 66 -0.29 -21.15 11.37
C GLY A 66 -1.23 -20.63 10.29
N ALA A 67 -0.87 -19.55 9.60
CA ALA A 67 -1.62 -19.11 8.42
C ALA A 67 -1.51 -20.14 7.29
N GLU A 68 -2.63 -20.65 6.84
CA GLU A 68 -2.75 -21.62 5.74
C GLU A 68 -2.48 -20.97 4.38
N ARG A 69 -2.75 -19.67 4.28
CA ARG A 69 -2.50 -18.84 3.10
C ARG A 69 -1.95 -17.48 3.50
N ILE A 70 -0.96 -17.01 2.74
CA ILE A 70 -0.37 -15.68 2.91
C ILE A 70 -0.51 -14.96 1.57
N PHE A 71 -1.22 -13.84 1.58
CA PHE A 71 -1.38 -12.95 0.45
C PHE A 71 -0.49 -11.74 0.65
N ALA A 72 0.22 -11.31 -0.39
CA ALA A 72 0.99 -10.08 -0.36
C ALA A 72 0.66 -9.23 -1.58
N PHE A 73 0.40 -7.97 -1.36
CA PHE A 73 0.22 -7.03 -2.45
C PHE A 73 0.98 -5.73 -2.21
N ALA A 74 1.37 -5.11 -3.30
CA ALA A 74 2.04 -3.81 -3.31
C ALA A 74 1.25 -2.81 -4.15
N THR A 75 1.36 -1.54 -3.78
CA THR A 75 0.54 -0.48 -4.35
C THR A 75 1.38 0.59 -5.05
N ALA A 76 1.01 1.85 -4.95
CA ALA A 76 1.49 2.96 -5.74
C ALA A 76 3.02 3.09 -5.83
N ALA A 77 3.79 2.83 -4.75
CA ALA A 77 5.24 2.97 -4.80
C ALA A 77 5.89 1.96 -5.74
N VAL A 78 5.49 0.70 -5.66
CA VAL A 78 6.04 -0.38 -6.52
C VAL A 78 5.52 -0.24 -7.95
N ARG A 79 4.22 0.04 -8.11
CA ARG A 79 3.56 0.20 -9.40
C ARG A 79 4.19 1.30 -10.26
N ARG A 80 4.61 2.42 -9.64
CA ARG A 80 5.13 3.60 -10.35
C ARG A 80 6.63 3.63 -10.53
N ALA A 81 7.36 2.86 -9.74
CA ALA A 81 8.81 2.85 -9.81
C ALA A 81 9.28 2.14 -11.10
N PHE A 82 10.22 2.76 -11.83
CA PHE A 82 10.85 2.12 -12.99
C PHE A 82 11.53 0.79 -12.63
N ASN A 83 11.96 0.65 -11.38
CA ASN A 83 12.62 -0.56 -10.87
C ASN A 83 11.75 -1.35 -9.87
N GLY A 84 10.42 -1.19 -9.92
CA GLY A 84 9.50 -1.89 -9.01
C GLY A 84 9.63 -3.41 -9.06
N SER A 85 9.94 -3.99 -10.23
CA SER A 85 10.21 -5.42 -10.40
C SER A 85 11.39 -5.92 -9.56
N ARG A 86 12.40 -5.08 -9.29
CA ARG A 86 13.53 -5.45 -8.41
C ARG A 86 13.07 -5.67 -6.97
N PHE A 87 12.11 -4.88 -6.51
CA PHE A 87 11.54 -5.08 -5.18
C PHE A 87 10.76 -6.41 -5.10
N VAL A 88 9.92 -6.70 -6.10
CA VAL A 88 9.17 -7.96 -6.17
C VAL A 88 10.13 -9.16 -6.19
N ALA A 89 11.18 -9.09 -7.02
CA ALA A 89 12.21 -10.13 -7.07
C ALA A 89 12.93 -10.31 -5.72
N ALA A 90 13.29 -9.21 -5.04
CA ALA A 90 13.95 -9.28 -3.74
C ALA A 90 13.07 -9.94 -2.67
N VAL A 91 11.76 -9.66 -2.64
CA VAL A 91 10.84 -10.35 -1.71
C VAL A 91 10.77 -11.85 -2.04
N LYS A 92 10.65 -12.19 -3.33
CA LYS A 92 10.61 -13.59 -3.77
C LYS A 92 11.88 -14.35 -3.39
N GLU A 93 13.03 -13.75 -3.56
CA GLU A 93 14.34 -14.34 -3.21
C GLU A 93 14.47 -14.57 -1.71
N ILE A 94 14.07 -13.59 -0.87
CA ILE A 94 14.27 -13.65 0.58
C ILE A 94 13.29 -14.62 1.27
N CYS A 95 12.02 -14.63 0.89
CA CYS A 95 11.00 -15.41 1.63
C CYS A 95 10.09 -16.29 0.77
N GLY A 96 10.32 -16.35 -0.54
CA GLY A 96 9.56 -17.18 -1.47
C GLY A 96 8.14 -16.67 -1.77
N LEU A 97 7.76 -15.50 -1.24
CA LEU A 97 6.41 -14.96 -1.37
C LEU A 97 6.25 -14.23 -2.71
N ASP A 98 5.16 -14.52 -3.41
CA ASP A 98 4.75 -13.75 -4.58
C ASP A 98 4.03 -12.47 -4.14
N VAL A 99 4.40 -11.35 -4.74
CA VAL A 99 3.78 -10.04 -4.47
C VAL A 99 2.96 -9.62 -5.68
N ASP A 100 1.65 -9.46 -5.47
CA ASP A 100 0.74 -8.92 -6.47
C ASP A 100 0.82 -7.38 -6.50
N VAL A 101 1.17 -6.80 -7.64
CA VAL A 101 1.24 -5.34 -7.80
C VAL A 101 -0.10 -4.85 -8.31
N LEU A 102 -0.91 -4.31 -7.40
CA LEU A 102 -2.28 -3.91 -7.69
C LEU A 102 -2.33 -2.70 -8.63
N SER A 103 -3.27 -2.72 -9.60
CA SER A 103 -3.68 -1.51 -10.31
C SER A 103 -4.36 -0.53 -9.35
N GLY A 104 -4.43 0.76 -9.73
CA GLY A 104 -5.14 1.75 -8.91
C GLY A 104 -6.62 1.42 -8.73
N GLU A 105 -7.25 0.86 -9.76
CA GLU A 105 -8.66 0.42 -9.73
C GLU A 105 -8.85 -0.72 -8.72
N ARG A 106 -7.97 -1.72 -8.75
CA ARG A 106 -8.06 -2.87 -7.84
C ARG A 106 -7.77 -2.48 -6.40
N GLU A 107 -6.80 -1.57 -6.17
CA GLU A 107 -6.52 -0.98 -4.87
C GLU A 107 -7.76 -0.26 -4.32
N ALA A 108 -8.41 0.56 -5.15
CA ALA A 108 -9.64 1.26 -4.83
C ALA A 108 -10.80 0.30 -4.47
N GLU A 109 -11.02 -0.74 -5.27
CA GLU A 109 -12.05 -1.75 -4.99
C GLU A 109 -11.84 -2.44 -3.63
N ILE A 110 -10.61 -2.88 -3.35
CA ILE A 110 -10.26 -3.54 -2.09
C ILE A 110 -10.45 -2.57 -0.92
N GLY A 111 -10.00 -1.32 -1.07
CA GLY A 111 -10.17 -0.27 -0.07
C GLY A 111 -11.63 0.03 0.23
N PHE A 112 -12.47 0.15 -0.81
CA PHE A 112 -13.91 0.37 -0.68
C PHE A 112 -14.59 -0.78 0.06
N LEU A 113 -14.34 -2.02 -0.36
CA LEU A 113 -14.90 -3.21 0.29
C LEU A 113 -14.43 -3.35 1.74
N GLY A 114 -13.15 -3.06 1.98
CA GLY A 114 -12.58 -3.14 3.32
C GLY A 114 -13.12 -2.08 4.29
N ALA A 115 -13.43 -0.88 3.79
CA ALA A 115 -13.94 0.23 4.60
C ALA A 115 -15.45 0.14 4.87
N LEU A 116 -16.24 -0.22 3.86
CA LEU A 116 -17.70 -0.16 3.92
C LEU A 116 -18.38 -1.54 3.96
N GLY A 117 -17.64 -2.64 3.73
CA GLY A 117 -18.21 -3.98 3.74
C GLY A 117 -19.35 -4.18 2.73
N GLY A 118 -19.36 -3.39 1.65
CA GLY A 118 -20.44 -3.39 0.65
C GLY A 118 -21.61 -2.45 0.95
N ASN A 119 -21.57 -1.68 2.03
CA ASN A 119 -22.58 -0.66 2.34
C ASN A 119 -22.43 0.58 1.47
N ASP A 120 -23.49 1.38 1.42
CA ASP A 120 -23.50 2.68 0.74
C ASP A 120 -22.60 3.68 1.48
N GLY A 121 -21.87 4.50 0.73
CA GLY A 121 -21.05 5.54 1.33
C GLY A 121 -19.90 6.02 0.47
N GLY A 122 -19.10 6.94 1.05
CA GLY A 122 -17.87 7.45 0.47
C GLY A 122 -16.66 7.05 1.28
N VAL A 123 -15.53 6.83 0.61
CA VAL A 123 -14.22 6.57 1.21
C VAL A 123 -13.24 7.61 0.71
N LEU A 124 -12.51 8.22 1.62
CA LEU A 124 -11.33 9.02 1.35
C LEU A 124 -10.13 8.32 1.99
N ASP A 125 -9.29 7.72 1.17
CA ASP A 125 -8.07 7.05 1.63
C ASP A 125 -6.84 7.90 1.27
N ILE A 126 -6.20 8.46 2.28
CA ILE A 126 -4.99 9.28 2.12
C ILE A 126 -3.78 8.41 2.39
N GLY A 127 -3.19 7.93 1.30
CA GLY A 127 -2.00 7.09 1.34
C GLY A 127 -0.68 7.85 1.34
N GLY A 128 0.41 7.11 1.20
CA GLY A 128 1.76 7.69 1.12
C GLY A 128 2.06 8.36 -0.22
N ALA A 129 1.59 7.80 -1.33
CA ALA A 129 1.89 8.28 -2.68
C ALA A 129 0.66 8.83 -3.42
N SER A 130 -0.53 8.40 -3.05
CA SER A 130 -1.80 8.76 -3.68
C SER A 130 -2.89 8.99 -2.64
N THR A 131 -3.99 9.57 -3.09
CA THR A 131 -5.24 9.71 -2.32
C THR A 131 -6.38 9.20 -3.20
N GLU A 132 -7.12 8.24 -2.71
CA GLU A 132 -8.26 7.63 -3.37
C GLU A 132 -9.56 8.23 -2.84
N ILE A 133 -10.45 8.63 -3.76
CA ILE A 133 -11.81 9.10 -3.48
C ILE A 133 -12.76 8.11 -4.14
N LEU A 134 -13.60 7.47 -3.35
CA LEU A 134 -14.54 6.48 -3.82
C LEU A 134 -15.94 6.78 -3.29
N VAL A 135 -16.93 6.57 -4.12
CA VAL A 135 -18.33 6.61 -3.72
C VAL A 135 -18.99 5.35 -4.26
N GLY A 136 -19.73 4.66 -3.42
CA GLY A 136 -20.43 3.46 -3.83
C GLY A 136 -21.83 3.35 -3.23
N GLN A 137 -22.65 2.59 -3.91
CA GLN A 137 -24.03 2.31 -3.53
C GLN A 137 -24.38 0.87 -3.92
N SER A 138 -25.10 0.18 -3.05
CA SER A 138 -25.57 -1.20 -3.27
C SER A 138 -24.46 -2.16 -3.70
N GLY A 139 -23.29 -2.03 -3.04
CA GLY A 139 -22.12 -2.86 -3.31
C GLY A 139 -21.38 -2.55 -4.62
N ARG A 140 -21.74 -1.46 -5.33
CA ARG A 140 -21.11 -1.03 -6.57
C ARG A 140 -20.40 0.29 -6.39
N ILE A 141 -19.20 0.42 -6.95
CA ILE A 141 -18.50 1.70 -7.03
C ILE A 141 -19.14 2.53 -8.15
N LEU A 142 -19.67 3.70 -7.79
CA LEU A 142 -20.27 4.67 -8.71
C LEU A 142 -19.25 5.70 -9.19
N TYR A 143 -18.26 6.01 -8.33
CA TYR A 143 -17.21 6.97 -8.62
C TYR A 143 -15.91 6.49 -7.97
N ALA A 144 -14.82 6.57 -8.71
CA ALA A 144 -13.47 6.29 -8.22
C ALA A 144 -12.49 7.27 -8.87
N LYS A 145 -11.69 7.94 -8.07
CA LYS A 145 -10.61 8.81 -8.54
C LYS A 145 -9.40 8.61 -7.64
N SER A 146 -8.24 8.36 -8.23
CA SER A 146 -6.96 8.38 -7.54
C SER A 146 -6.22 9.66 -7.91
N LEU A 147 -5.88 10.44 -6.90
CA LEU A 147 -5.11 11.66 -7.03
C LEU A 147 -3.64 11.38 -6.71
N ASP A 148 -2.74 11.99 -7.48
CA ASP A 148 -1.28 11.90 -7.28
C ASP A 148 -0.80 12.78 -6.11
N ILE A 149 -1.54 12.77 -5.01
CA ILE A 149 -1.22 13.43 -3.75
C ILE A 149 -1.28 12.42 -2.61
N GLY A 150 -0.21 12.36 -1.83
CA GLY A 150 -0.09 11.48 -0.68
C GLY A 150 1.01 11.98 0.24
N ALA A 151 0.98 11.56 1.49
CA ALA A 151 1.81 12.13 2.55
C ALA A 151 3.33 12.07 2.26
N VAL A 152 3.83 10.93 1.77
CA VAL A 152 5.25 10.77 1.42
C VAL A 152 5.61 11.58 0.18
N ARG A 153 4.76 11.52 -0.86
CA ARG A 153 4.96 12.27 -2.10
C ARG A 153 5.00 13.78 -1.86
N LEU A 154 4.06 14.32 -1.09
CA LEU A 154 4.01 15.74 -0.78
C LEU A 154 5.23 16.17 0.04
N LYS A 155 5.66 15.35 1.00
CA LYS A 155 6.89 15.59 1.76
C LYS A 155 8.12 15.61 0.85
N ASP A 156 8.24 14.67 -0.09
CA ASP A 156 9.33 14.60 -1.06
C ASP A 156 9.39 15.85 -1.96
N LEU A 157 8.24 16.30 -2.44
CA LEU A 157 8.15 17.42 -3.38
C LEU A 157 8.29 18.78 -2.72
N CYS A 158 7.66 18.97 -1.57
CA CYS A 158 7.49 20.29 -0.93
C CYS A 158 8.39 20.48 0.30
N GLY A 159 8.86 19.41 0.93
CA GLY A 159 9.57 19.50 2.22
C GLY A 159 8.68 20.10 3.30
N GLU A 160 9.12 21.19 3.90
CA GLU A 160 8.38 21.95 4.93
C GLU A 160 7.72 23.23 4.35
N ASP A 161 7.82 23.46 3.06
CA ASP A 161 7.26 24.67 2.40
C ASP A 161 5.75 24.54 2.21
N LYS A 162 5.00 25.24 3.08
CA LYS A 162 3.53 25.24 3.06
C LYS A 162 2.94 25.91 1.81
N GLY A 163 3.61 26.95 1.27
CA GLY A 163 3.14 27.61 0.06
C GLY A 163 3.21 26.69 -1.14
N LYS A 164 4.34 26.03 -1.31
CA LYS A 164 4.55 25.02 -2.35
C LYS A 164 3.58 23.82 -2.18
N LEU A 165 3.32 23.42 -0.94
CA LEU A 165 2.36 22.34 -0.64
C LEU A 165 0.97 22.67 -1.16
N LEU A 166 0.45 23.87 -0.86
CA LEU A 166 -0.86 24.32 -1.32
C LEU A 166 -0.93 24.37 -2.85
N THR A 167 0.10 24.95 -3.50
CA THR A 167 0.17 25.03 -4.98
C THR A 167 0.10 23.63 -5.59
N VAL A 168 0.88 22.67 -5.08
CA VAL A 168 0.89 21.28 -5.60
C VAL A 168 -0.46 20.58 -5.39
N ILE A 169 -1.14 20.85 -4.29
CA ILE A 169 -2.49 20.30 -4.03
C ILE A 169 -3.50 20.90 -5.01
N ASP A 170 -3.52 22.22 -5.16
CA ASP A 170 -4.46 22.93 -6.05
C ASP A 170 -4.32 22.51 -7.53
N GLU A 171 -3.10 22.17 -7.97
CA GLU A 171 -2.85 21.65 -9.32
C GLU A 171 -3.37 20.23 -9.56
N LYS A 172 -3.69 19.48 -8.51
CA LYS A 172 -4.04 18.04 -8.59
C LYS A 172 -5.50 17.73 -8.27
N ILE A 173 -6.22 18.66 -7.66
CA ILE A 173 -7.65 18.52 -7.37
C ILE A 173 -8.48 19.02 -8.55
#